data_2d89a75f232178684d5f7000d7f12603
#
_entry.id   2d89a75f232178684d5f7000d7f12603
#
_cell.length_a   1.000
_cell.length_b   1.000
_cell.length_c   1.000
_cell.angle_alpha   90.00
_cell.angle_beta   90.00
_cell.angle_gamma   90.00
#
_symmetry.space_group_name_H-M   'P 1'
#
loop_
_entity.id
_entity.type
_entity.pdbx_description
1 polymer ?
#
loop_
_entity_poly.entity_id
_entity_poly.type
_entity_poly.pdbx_seq_one_letter_code
_entity_poly.pdbx_strand_id
1 'polypeptide(L)'
;MPAPTPHIPHSAGTSLVSCAELQALLTQIFLRHGTSAEVAAVLAANCASAQRDGAESHGIFRIPGYLSTLASGWVNGQAVPQVQDVAPGYVVVDACNGFAQPALQAARGLLIDKARRNGIALLAIRNSHHFAALWPDVEPFAREGLVALAFVNSMACVVPTGGHKALFGTNPIAFAAPRTGGDPLVFDLATSAIAHGDVQIAARAGHTLPEGYGVDRHGQPTCDPAAILDGGALLPFGGLHSSYKGSALSTMIELIAGPLIGDLTSLESGAFDGGANLVRHGHDLLGHVQQDVDFLGVGVALGHALHHAPHPARPFA
;
A
#
# COMPACT_ATOMS: atom_id res chain seq x y z
N MET A 1 -33.02 0.71 10.20
CA MET A 1 -33.08 -0.70 9.78
C MET A 1 -31.72 -1.07 9.24
N PRO A 2 -31.04 -2.11 9.72
CA PRO A 2 -29.78 -2.55 9.12
C PRO A 2 -30.05 -3.04 7.69
N ALA A 3 -29.15 -2.70 6.76
CA ALA A 3 -29.21 -3.17 5.39
C ALA A 3 -29.13 -4.70 5.35
N PRO A 4 -29.86 -5.38 4.43
CA PRO A 4 -29.84 -6.82 4.34
C PRO A 4 -28.44 -7.29 3.92
N THR A 5 -27.89 -8.24 4.67
CA THR A 5 -26.66 -8.96 4.33
C THR A 5 -26.83 -9.62 2.96
N PRO A 6 -25.89 -9.42 2.01
CA PRO A 6 -25.99 -10.06 0.70
C PRO A 6 -25.91 -11.58 0.87
N HIS A 7 -26.92 -12.28 0.36
CA HIS A 7 -26.98 -13.73 0.32
C HIS A 7 -26.01 -14.22 -0.77
N ILE A 8 -24.84 -14.73 -0.36
CA ILE A 8 -23.90 -15.39 -1.27
C ILE A 8 -24.41 -16.81 -1.51
N PRO A 9 -24.72 -17.21 -2.75
CA PRO A 9 -25.13 -18.59 -3.00
C PRO A 9 -23.94 -19.54 -2.76
N HIS A 10 -24.13 -20.50 -1.87
CA HIS A 10 -23.17 -21.58 -1.64
C HIS A 10 -23.11 -22.49 -2.87
N SER A 11 -22.07 -22.34 -3.71
CA SER A 11 -21.73 -23.38 -4.68
C SER A 11 -21.07 -24.56 -3.95
N ALA A 12 -21.33 -25.78 -4.43
CA ALA A 12 -20.73 -27.00 -3.87
C ALA A 12 -19.19 -26.87 -3.87
N GLY A 13 -18.58 -26.78 -2.67
CA GLY A 13 -17.14 -26.64 -2.51
C GLY A 13 -16.67 -25.37 -1.78
N THR A 14 -17.55 -24.43 -1.46
CA THR A 14 -17.21 -23.24 -0.63
C THR A 14 -17.46 -23.52 0.85
N SER A 15 -16.46 -23.32 1.69
CA SER A 15 -16.60 -23.33 3.14
C SER A 15 -16.44 -21.92 3.70
N LEU A 16 -17.31 -21.55 4.63
CA LEU A 16 -17.17 -20.32 5.40
C LEU A 16 -16.04 -20.48 6.41
N VAL A 17 -15.10 -19.55 6.41
CA VAL A 17 -13.98 -19.49 7.35
C VAL A 17 -14.11 -18.19 8.11
N SER A 18 -14.03 -18.21 9.44
CA SER A 18 -14.00 -16.99 10.24
C SER A 18 -12.71 -16.19 9.99
N CYS A 19 -12.75 -14.88 10.21
CA CYS A 19 -11.56 -14.04 10.08
C CYS A 19 -10.41 -14.52 10.99
N ALA A 20 -10.71 -15.01 12.20
CA ALA A 20 -9.72 -15.55 13.12
C ALA A 20 -9.07 -16.83 12.60
N GLU A 21 -9.86 -17.76 12.04
CA GLU A 21 -9.35 -19.00 11.43
C GLU A 21 -8.50 -18.68 10.20
N LEU A 22 -8.94 -17.73 9.35
CA LEU A 22 -8.16 -17.27 8.21
C LEU A 22 -6.83 -16.69 8.65
N GLN A 23 -6.83 -15.79 9.64
CA GLN A 23 -5.60 -15.21 10.17
C GLN A 23 -4.66 -16.28 10.75
N ALA A 24 -5.19 -17.26 11.51
CA ALA A 24 -4.38 -18.35 12.04
C ALA A 24 -3.76 -19.20 10.92
N LEU A 25 -4.53 -19.53 9.88
CA LEU A 25 -4.04 -20.25 8.71
C LEU A 25 -2.93 -19.48 7.99
N LEU A 26 -3.16 -18.19 7.70
CA LEU A 26 -2.17 -17.33 7.03
C LEU A 26 -0.89 -17.21 7.86
N THR A 27 -1.00 -17.08 9.18
CA THR A 27 0.16 -17.06 10.08
C THR A 27 1.00 -18.34 9.93
N GLN A 28 0.36 -19.52 9.92
CA GLN A 28 1.06 -20.78 9.72
C GLN A 28 1.72 -20.88 8.33
N ILE A 29 1.06 -20.36 7.29
CA ILE A 29 1.61 -20.32 5.94
C ILE A 29 2.88 -19.47 5.92
N PHE A 30 2.85 -18.25 6.43
CA PHE A 30 4.02 -17.37 6.48
C PHE A 30 5.17 -17.97 7.30
N LEU A 31 4.90 -18.55 8.46
CA LEU A 31 5.92 -19.21 9.28
C LEU A 31 6.63 -20.33 8.52
N ARG A 32 5.88 -21.16 7.79
CA ARG A 32 6.44 -22.27 6.97
C ARG A 32 7.29 -21.76 5.81
N HIS A 33 7.11 -20.51 5.39
CA HIS A 33 7.87 -19.88 4.30
C HIS A 33 8.96 -18.93 4.79
N GLY A 34 9.39 -19.10 6.04
CA GLY A 34 10.60 -18.47 6.55
C GLY A 34 10.45 -17.08 7.15
N THR A 35 9.24 -16.65 7.48
CA THR A 35 9.07 -15.42 8.25
C THR A 35 9.30 -15.64 9.75
N SER A 36 9.65 -14.57 10.47
CA SER A 36 9.58 -14.56 11.93
C SER A 36 8.13 -14.65 12.41
N ALA A 37 7.91 -15.00 13.68
CA ALA A 37 6.57 -15.09 14.26
C ALA A 37 5.86 -13.72 14.26
N GLU A 38 6.60 -12.65 14.51
CA GLU A 38 6.10 -11.28 14.49
C GLU A 38 5.67 -10.86 13.08
N VAL A 39 6.52 -11.05 12.08
CA VAL A 39 6.23 -10.77 10.67
C VAL A 39 5.02 -11.58 10.21
N ALA A 40 4.97 -12.89 10.51
CA ALA A 40 3.84 -13.74 10.14
C ALA A 40 2.51 -13.22 10.69
N ALA A 41 2.49 -12.84 11.98
CA ALA A 41 1.27 -12.36 12.63
C ALA A 41 0.76 -11.05 12.01
N VAL A 42 1.67 -10.10 11.75
CA VAL A 42 1.33 -8.80 11.16
C VAL A 42 0.80 -8.95 9.73
N LEU A 43 1.47 -9.70 8.88
CA LEU A 43 1.04 -9.92 7.50
C LEU A 43 -0.27 -10.69 7.43
N ALA A 44 -0.45 -11.72 8.26
CA ALA A 44 -1.67 -12.50 8.32
C ALA A 44 -2.87 -11.64 8.74
N ALA A 45 -2.70 -10.77 9.75
CA ALA A 45 -3.74 -9.86 10.20
C ALA A 45 -4.13 -8.87 9.09
N ASN A 46 -3.16 -8.30 8.37
CA ASN A 46 -3.41 -7.36 7.27
C ASN A 46 -4.17 -8.06 6.13
N CYS A 47 -3.69 -9.21 5.63
CA CYS A 47 -4.35 -9.94 4.55
C CYS A 47 -5.76 -10.41 4.95
N ALA A 48 -5.97 -10.87 6.19
CA ALA A 48 -7.27 -11.30 6.67
C ALA A 48 -8.25 -10.12 6.77
N SER A 49 -7.79 -8.94 7.20
CA SER A 49 -8.60 -7.72 7.24
C SER A 49 -9.00 -7.27 5.84
N ALA A 50 -8.05 -7.26 4.89
CA ALA A 50 -8.33 -6.93 3.49
C ALA A 50 -9.37 -7.88 2.87
N GLN A 51 -9.25 -9.18 3.13
CA GLN A 51 -10.20 -10.18 2.64
C GLN A 51 -11.60 -10.01 3.26
N ARG A 52 -11.67 -9.76 4.57
CA ARG A 52 -12.94 -9.51 5.30
C ARG A 52 -13.68 -8.30 4.72
N ASP A 53 -12.94 -7.24 4.40
CA ASP A 53 -13.50 -5.96 3.99
C ASP A 53 -13.72 -5.87 2.46
N GLY A 54 -13.55 -6.99 1.72
CA GLY A 54 -13.85 -7.10 0.31
C GLY A 54 -12.77 -6.52 -0.62
N ALA A 55 -11.59 -6.18 -0.11
CA ALA A 55 -10.45 -5.78 -0.91
C ALA A 55 -9.68 -7.01 -1.42
N GLU A 56 -10.30 -7.80 -2.29
CA GLU A 56 -9.81 -9.10 -2.75
C GLU A 56 -8.39 -9.05 -3.31
N SER A 57 -8.08 -7.99 -4.07
CA SER A 57 -6.74 -7.77 -4.66
C SER A 57 -5.62 -7.56 -3.63
N HIS A 58 -5.97 -7.34 -2.35
CA HIS A 58 -5.04 -7.14 -1.24
C HIS A 58 -5.20 -8.18 -0.10
N GLY A 59 -6.14 -9.12 -0.26
CA GLY A 59 -6.41 -10.24 0.64
C GLY A 59 -5.63 -11.50 0.26
N ILE A 60 -6.33 -12.63 0.24
CA ILE A 60 -5.78 -13.96 -0.08
C ILE A 60 -5.10 -13.99 -1.46
N PHE A 61 -5.59 -13.19 -2.41
CA PHE A 61 -5.01 -13.06 -3.74
C PHE A 61 -3.50 -12.75 -3.71
N ARG A 62 -3.02 -12.03 -2.69
CA ARG A 62 -1.60 -11.64 -2.55
C ARG A 62 -0.70 -12.74 -2.03
N ILE A 63 -1.24 -13.79 -1.41
CA ILE A 63 -0.44 -14.82 -0.74
C ILE A 63 0.60 -15.46 -1.68
N PRO A 64 0.25 -15.90 -2.90
CA PRO A 64 1.27 -16.44 -3.82
C PRO A 64 2.43 -15.49 -4.08
N GLY A 65 2.16 -14.18 -4.22
CA GLY A 65 3.18 -13.15 -4.39
C GLY A 65 4.10 -13.02 -3.17
N TYR A 66 3.54 -12.94 -1.96
CA TYR A 66 4.33 -12.95 -0.73
C TYR A 66 5.25 -14.18 -0.64
N LEU A 67 4.70 -15.37 -0.89
CA LEU A 67 5.46 -16.60 -0.78
C LEU A 67 6.58 -16.69 -1.83
N SER A 68 6.32 -16.22 -3.04
CA SER A 68 7.31 -16.17 -4.12
C SER A 68 8.45 -15.19 -3.79
N THR A 69 8.15 -14.01 -3.25
CA THR A 69 9.18 -13.03 -2.84
C THR A 69 10.06 -13.56 -1.69
N LEU A 70 9.46 -14.26 -0.73
CA LEU A 70 10.19 -14.90 0.36
C LEU A 70 11.07 -16.04 -0.16
N ALA A 71 10.54 -16.94 -1.00
CA ALA A 71 11.25 -18.08 -1.55
C ALA A 71 12.45 -17.69 -2.42
N SER A 72 12.33 -16.59 -3.16
CA SER A 72 13.42 -16.06 -4.00
C SER A 72 14.49 -15.28 -3.22
N GLY A 73 14.22 -14.92 -1.96
CA GLY A 73 15.08 -14.02 -1.18
C GLY A 73 14.98 -12.55 -1.59
N TRP A 74 13.97 -12.20 -2.41
CA TRP A 74 13.69 -10.79 -2.74
C TRP A 74 13.33 -9.98 -1.50
N VAL A 75 12.60 -10.57 -0.57
CA VAL A 75 12.23 -9.98 0.71
C VAL A 75 12.83 -10.80 1.85
N ASN A 76 13.36 -10.11 2.86
CA ASN A 76 13.85 -10.75 4.08
C ASN A 76 12.69 -10.94 5.08
N GLY A 77 12.17 -12.17 5.18
CA GLY A 77 11.10 -12.52 6.12
C GLY A 77 11.52 -12.52 7.61
N GLN A 78 12.83 -12.41 7.89
CA GLN A 78 13.39 -12.38 9.24
C GLN A 78 13.92 -10.99 9.61
N ALA A 79 13.66 -9.96 8.78
CA ALA A 79 14.15 -8.62 9.01
C ALA A 79 13.69 -8.07 10.37
N VAL A 80 14.61 -7.41 11.06
CA VAL A 80 14.33 -6.67 12.30
C VAL A 80 14.49 -5.19 11.98
N PRO A 81 13.40 -4.41 11.93
CA PRO A 81 13.43 -2.99 11.58
C PRO A 81 14.28 -2.18 12.56
N GLN A 82 15.02 -1.20 12.04
CA GLN A 82 15.86 -0.30 12.83
C GLN A 82 15.22 1.08 12.90
N VAL A 83 14.76 1.46 14.10
CA VAL A 83 14.09 2.74 14.34
C VAL A 83 15.12 3.79 14.74
N GLN A 84 15.06 4.96 14.09
CA GLN A 84 15.91 6.10 14.36
C GLN A 84 15.06 7.33 14.74
N ASP A 85 15.30 7.89 15.91
CA ASP A 85 14.73 9.17 16.36
C ASP A 85 15.58 10.31 15.81
N VAL A 86 15.19 10.89 14.67
CA VAL A 86 16.02 11.83 13.92
C VAL A 86 15.82 13.28 14.36
N ALA A 87 14.57 13.68 14.63
CA ALA A 87 14.22 15.04 15.01
C ALA A 87 12.94 15.05 15.86
N PRO A 88 12.59 16.17 16.52
CA PRO A 88 11.39 16.22 17.38
C PRO A 88 10.11 15.70 16.71
N GLY A 89 9.87 16.01 15.45
CA GLY A 89 8.70 15.56 14.66
C GLY A 89 9.03 14.49 13.61
N TYR A 90 10.22 13.88 13.62
CA TYR A 90 10.62 12.99 12.53
C TYR A 90 11.26 11.70 13.05
N VAL A 91 10.81 10.58 12.49
CA VAL A 91 11.30 9.22 12.74
C VAL A 91 11.65 8.59 11.40
N VAL A 92 12.77 7.88 11.35
CA VAL A 92 13.15 7.05 10.19
C VAL A 92 13.22 5.60 10.64
N VAL A 93 12.74 4.69 9.80
CA VAL A 93 12.89 3.25 9.99
C VAL A 93 13.51 2.64 8.75
N ASP A 94 14.61 1.93 8.96
CA ASP A 94 15.14 1.00 7.99
C ASP A 94 14.45 -0.36 8.21
N ALA A 95 13.68 -0.82 7.23
CA ALA A 95 13.02 -2.12 7.28
C ALA A 95 13.97 -3.29 7.00
N CYS A 96 15.23 -3.04 6.69
CA CYS A 96 16.26 -4.06 6.45
C CYS A 96 15.86 -5.06 5.35
N ASN A 97 15.31 -4.56 4.25
CA ASN A 97 14.74 -5.35 3.14
C ASN A 97 13.56 -6.26 3.58
N GLY A 98 12.87 -5.87 4.64
CA GLY A 98 11.68 -6.56 5.17
C GLY A 98 10.37 -5.94 4.69
N PHE A 99 9.31 -6.26 5.39
CA PHE A 99 7.98 -5.71 5.12
C PHE A 99 7.73 -4.40 5.87
N ALA A 100 7.00 -3.49 5.24
CA ALA A 100 6.71 -2.16 5.79
C ALA A 100 5.84 -2.21 7.06
N GLN A 101 4.90 -3.15 7.16
CA GLN A 101 3.99 -3.24 8.31
C GLN A 101 4.72 -3.55 9.64
N PRO A 102 5.66 -4.51 9.73
CA PRO A 102 6.49 -4.67 10.92
C PRO A 102 7.32 -3.42 11.23
N ALA A 103 7.84 -2.70 10.22
CA ALA A 103 8.59 -1.47 10.41
C ALA A 103 7.71 -0.35 10.99
N LEU A 104 6.48 -0.19 10.49
CA LEU A 104 5.48 0.73 11.05
C LEU A 104 5.16 0.38 12.49
N GLN A 105 4.96 -0.90 12.79
CA GLN A 105 4.64 -1.37 14.14
C GLN A 105 5.77 -1.06 15.12
N ALA A 106 7.03 -1.26 14.72
CA ALA A 106 8.20 -0.97 15.54
C ALA A 106 8.31 0.52 15.93
N ALA A 107 7.92 1.44 15.03
CA ALA A 107 7.99 2.88 15.28
C ALA A 107 6.69 3.48 15.86
N ARG A 108 5.59 2.74 15.87
CA ARG A 108 4.24 3.28 16.14
C ARG A 108 4.16 4.05 17.47
N GLY A 109 4.67 3.50 18.54
CA GLY A 109 4.63 4.15 19.85
C GLY A 109 5.38 5.49 19.87
N LEU A 110 6.60 5.50 19.34
CA LEU A 110 7.42 6.71 19.23
C LEU A 110 6.74 7.77 18.35
N LEU A 111 6.13 7.36 17.23
CA LEU A 111 5.43 8.26 16.33
C LEU A 111 4.22 8.92 17.00
N ILE A 112 3.40 8.15 17.73
CA ILE A 112 2.25 8.65 18.49
C ILE A 112 2.71 9.66 19.55
N ASP A 113 3.75 9.34 20.32
CA ASP A 113 4.27 10.23 21.36
C ASP A 113 4.79 11.55 20.78
N LYS A 114 5.47 11.49 19.63
CA LYS A 114 5.93 12.71 18.93
C LYS A 114 4.74 13.52 18.39
N ALA A 115 3.75 12.90 17.78
CA ALA A 115 2.56 13.58 17.27
C ALA A 115 1.81 14.30 18.41
N ARG A 116 1.64 13.64 19.56
CA ARG A 116 0.99 14.22 20.75
C ARG A 116 1.77 15.39 21.33
N ARG A 117 3.11 15.33 21.34
CA ARG A 117 3.96 16.40 21.90
C ARG A 117 4.11 17.60 20.96
N ASN A 118 4.21 17.35 19.66
CA ASN A 118 4.57 18.40 18.70
C ASN A 118 3.37 18.86 17.84
N GLY A 119 2.19 18.23 17.97
CA GLY A 119 1.02 18.47 17.12
C GLY A 119 1.06 17.73 15.79
N ILE A 120 2.23 17.37 15.30
CA ILE A 120 2.47 16.60 14.06
C ILE A 120 3.74 15.76 14.21
N ALA A 121 3.76 14.61 13.56
CA ALA A 121 4.98 13.80 13.37
C ALA A 121 4.97 13.11 12.02
N LEU A 122 6.16 12.85 11.49
CA LEU A 122 6.41 12.16 10.24
C LEU A 122 7.22 10.89 10.51
N LEU A 123 6.84 9.80 9.86
CA LEU A 123 7.59 8.56 9.78
C LEU A 123 7.99 8.30 8.33
N ALA A 124 9.27 8.12 8.09
CA ALA A 124 9.80 7.58 6.84
C ALA A 124 10.20 6.12 7.06
N ILE A 125 9.68 5.21 6.25
CA ILE A 125 10.08 3.80 6.23
C ILE A 125 10.81 3.56 4.91
N ARG A 126 12.05 3.10 4.99
CA ARG A 126 12.91 2.84 3.84
C ARG A 126 13.29 1.38 3.76
N ASN A 127 13.82 0.96 2.61
CA ASN A 127 14.30 -0.40 2.39
C ASN A 127 13.22 -1.43 2.78
N SER A 128 11.97 -1.20 2.27
CA SER A 128 10.80 -1.94 2.69
C SER A 128 9.95 -2.41 1.50
N HIS A 129 9.16 -3.44 1.72
CA HIS A 129 8.20 -3.97 0.75
C HIS A 129 6.78 -3.84 1.29
N HIS A 130 5.88 -3.28 0.48
CA HIS A 130 4.47 -3.09 0.83
C HIS A 130 3.58 -3.68 -0.26
N PHE A 131 2.96 -4.83 -0.01
CA PHE A 131 2.07 -5.51 -0.96
C PHE A 131 0.59 -5.45 -0.55
N ALA A 132 0.29 -4.75 0.54
CA ALA A 132 -1.00 -4.74 1.20
C ALA A 132 -1.81 -3.47 0.92
N ALA A 133 -3.04 -3.43 1.41
CA ALA A 133 -3.82 -2.21 1.51
C ALA A 133 -3.24 -1.28 2.60
N LEU A 134 -3.43 0.03 2.44
CA LEU A 134 -2.89 1.04 3.36
C LEU A 134 -3.84 1.40 4.50
N TRP A 135 -5.16 1.17 4.37
CA TRP A 135 -6.07 1.58 5.44
C TRP A 135 -5.78 0.90 6.79
N PRO A 136 -5.30 -0.38 6.87
CA PRO A 136 -4.95 -0.98 8.14
C PRO A 136 -3.76 -0.31 8.84
N ASP A 137 -2.94 0.43 8.07
CA ASP A 137 -1.78 1.13 8.59
C ASP A 137 -2.18 2.48 9.23
N VAL A 138 -3.25 3.13 8.77
CA VAL A 138 -3.69 4.45 9.25
C VAL A 138 -4.84 4.39 10.25
N GLU A 139 -5.77 3.45 10.11
CA GLU A 139 -6.94 3.35 10.98
C GLU A 139 -6.61 3.25 12.48
N PRO A 140 -5.59 2.47 12.92
CA PRO A 140 -5.24 2.38 14.32
C PRO A 140 -4.84 3.72 14.97
N PHE A 141 -4.28 4.65 14.21
CA PHE A 141 -3.95 5.99 14.71
C PHE A 141 -5.20 6.83 14.92
N ALA A 142 -6.20 6.69 14.05
CA ALA A 142 -7.48 7.39 14.23
C ALA A 142 -8.25 6.88 15.46
N ARG A 143 -8.15 5.60 15.79
CA ARG A 143 -8.68 5.04 17.04
C ARG A 143 -7.95 5.58 18.28
N GLU A 144 -6.72 6.05 18.13
CA GLU A 144 -5.93 6.76 19.16
C GLU A 144 -6.19 8.29 19.22
N GLY A 145 -7.16 8.78 18.42
CA GLY A 145 -7.53 10.20 18.38
C GLY A 145 -6.64 11.07 17.49
N LEU A 146 -5.88 10.47 16.59
CA LEU A 146 -4.97 11.17 15.67
C LEU A 146 -5.53 11.15 14.25
N VAL A 147 -5.27 12.21 13.46
CA VAL A 147 -5.44 12.16 12.01
C VAL A 147 -4.18 11.53 11.41
N ALA A 148 -4.36 10.58 10.50
CA ALA A 148 -3.25 9.88 9.85
C ALA A 148 -3.38 9.93 8.33
N LEU A 149 -2.22 10.07 7.67
CA LEU A 149 -2.05 9.96 6.22
C LEU A 149 -0.90 9.00 5.95
N ALA A 150 -1.08 8.10 4.97
CA ALA A 150 -0.01 7.24 4.49
C ALA A 150 0.11 7.37 2.97
N PHE A 151 1.36 7.31 2.49
CA PHE A 151 1.72 7.35 1.09
C PHE A 151 2.70 6.23 0.79
N VAL A 152 2.50 5.56 -0.35
CA VAL A 152 3.43 4.54 -0.83
C VAL A 152 3.62 4.74 -2.32
N ASN A 153 4.87 4.80 -2.79
CA ASN A 153 5.15 4.58 -4.19
C ASN A 153 5.30 3.07 -4.45
N SER A 154 5.09 2.62 -5.66
CA SER A 154 5.16 1.21 -6.03
C SER A 154 5.87 1.03 -7.37
N MET A 155 6.02 -0.20 -7.86
CA MET A 155 6.63 -0.45 -9.17
C MET A 155 5.93 0.32 -10.28
N ALA A 156 6.68 0.81 -11.28
CA ALA A 156 6.15 1.59 -12.39
C ALA A 156 5.17 0.76 -13.23
N CYS A 157 3.89 1.17 -13.23
CA CYS A 157 2.80 0.54 -13.99
C CYS A 157 1.74 1.54 -14.48
N VAL A 158 1.91 2.83 -14.21
CA VAL A 158 0.96 3.90 -14.55
C VAL A 158 1.64 4.92 -15.45
N VAL A 159 1.01 5.29 -16.56
CA VAL A 159 1.51 6.34 -17.45
C VAL A 159 1.22 7.72 -16.87
N PRO A 160 2.10 8.72 -17.05
CA PRO A 160 1.75 10.11 -16.77
C PRO A 160 0.73 10.61 -17.80
N THR A 161 -0.02 11.67 -17.44
CA THR A 161 -0.94 12.33 -18.40
C THR A 161 -0.22 12.72 -19.68
N GLY A 162 -0.77 12.29 -20.81
CA GLY A 162 -0.18 12.52 -22.13
C GLY A 162 1.03 11.64 -22.45
N GLY A 163 1.45 10.79 -21.53
CA GLY A 163 2.50 9.78 -21.73
C GLY A 163 1.96 8.45 -22.24
N HIS A 164 2.88 7.59 -22.67
CA HIS A 164 2.58 6.24 -23.15
C HIS A 164 3.52 5.17 -22.56
N LYS A 165 4.42 5.57 -21.66
CA LYS A 165 5.29 4.66 -20.90
C LYS A 165 4.99 4.81 -19.41
N ALA A 166 4.95 3.69 -18.70
CA ALA A 166 4.81 3.68 -17.26
C ALA A 166 5.96 4.46 -16.60
N LEU A 167 5.62 5.32 -15.66
CA LEU A 167 6.53 6.14 -14.87
C LEU A 167 6.23 6.02 -13.39
N PHE A 168 4.95 6.05 -13.03
CA PHE A 168 4.46 5.96 -11.66
C PHE A 168 4.03 4.55 -11.31
N GLY A 169 4.06 4.21 -10.04
CA GLY A 169 3.28 3.11 -9.50
C GLY A 169 1.79 3.48 -9.36
N THR A 170 1.01 2.60 -8.78
CA THR A 170 -0.37 2.93 -8.37
C THR A 170 -0.42 3.98 -7.27
N ASN A 171 0.70 4.22 -6.61
CA ASN A 171 0.99 5.27 -5.65
C ASN A 171 -0.21 5.59 -4.76
N PRO A 172 -0.63 4.66 -3.88
CA PRO A 172 -1.82 4.84 -3.09
C PRO A 172 -1.64 5.88 -1.98
N ILE A 173 -2.78 6.46 -1.59
CA ILE A 173 -2.94 7.33 -0.44
C ILE A 173 -4.02 6.76 0.47
N ALA A 174 -3.73 6.65 1.76
CA ALA A 174 -4.72 6.36 2.78
C ALA A 174 -4.84 7.50 3.78
N PHE A 175 -6.03 7.68 4.29
CA PHE A 175 -6.38 8.69 5.28
C PHE A 175 -7.26 8.09 6.35
N ALA A 176 -7.01 8.46 7.60
CA ALA A 176 -7.91 8.14 8.71
C ALA A 176 -8.07 9.35 9.64
N ALA A 177 -9.28 9.58 10.10
CA ALA A 177 -9.60 10.62 11.07
C ALA A 177 -10.54 10.09 12.15
N PRO A 178 -10.34 10.47 13.43
CA PRO A 178 -11.24 10.09 14.50
C PRO A 178 -12.60 10.70 14.31
N ARG A 179 -13.63 9.99 14.77
CA ARG A 179 -15.03 10.45 14.73
C ARG A 179 -15.67 10.25 16.09
N THR A 180 -16.40 11.27 16.56
CA THR A 180 -17.11 11.18 17.83
C THR A 180 -18.25 10.17 17.74
N GLY A 181 -18.28 9.21 18.65
CA GLY A 181 -19.37 8.25 18.79
C GLY A 181 -19.49 7.20 17.70
N GLY A 182 -18.43 6.94 16.95
CA GLY A 182 -18.44 5.93 15.90
C GLY A 182 -17.05 5.51 15.44
N ASP A 183 -17.00 4.61 14.46
CA ASP A 183 -15.75 4.20 13.83
C ASP A 183 -15.08 5.38 13.11
N PRO A 184 -13.74 5.39 13.00
CA PRO A 184 -13.01 6.41 12.25
C PRO A 184 -13.52 6.58 10.82
N LEU A 185 -13.39 7.79 10.28
CA LEU A 185 -13.48 7.99 8.83
C LEU A 185 -12.18 7.49 8.21
N VAL A 186 -12.29 6.55 7.27
CA VAL A 186 -11.12 5.98 6.60
C VAL A 186 -11.37 5.92 5.10
N PHE A 187 -10.38 6.27 4.31
CA PHE A 187 -10.32 5.92 2.90
C PHE A 187 -8.91 5.46 2.51
N ASP A 188 -8.85 4.63 1.49
CA ASP A 188 -7.64 4.13 0.85
C ASP A 188 -7.92 4.02 -0.65
N LEU A 189 -7.10 4.68 -1.45
CA LEU A 189 -7.29 4.70 -2.89
C LEU A 189 -5.95 4.79 -3.63
N ALA A 190 -5.88 4.12 -4.78
CA ALA A 190 -4.80 4.32 -5.74
C ALA A 190 -4.92 5.68 -6.42
N THR A 191 -3.79 6.26 -6.82
CA THR A 191 -3.77 7.42 -7.73
C THR A 191 -3.82 7.03 -9.21
N SER A 192 -3.88 5.74 -9.50
CA SER A 192 -4.29 5.15 -10.78
C SER A 192 -5.80 5.02 -10.89
N ALA A 193 -6.32 4.81 -12.11
CA ALA A 193 -7.75 4.62 -12.35
C ALA A 193 -8.29 3.30 -11.77
N ILE A 194 -7.43 2.32 -11.55
CA ILE A 194 -7.73 1.01 -10.97
C ILE A 194 -6.48 0.46 -10.28
N ALA A 195 -6.66 -0.41 -9.28
CA ALA A 195 -5.54 -1.13 -8.68
C ALA A 195 -4.95 -2.17 -9.66
N HIS A 196 -3.62 -2.29 -9.68
CA HIS A 196 -2.95 -3.28 -10.55
C HIS A 196 -3.38 -4.72 -10.26
N GLY A 197 -3.65 -5.06 -9.00
CA GLY A 197 -4.16 -6.37 -8.60
C GLY A 197 -5.56 -6.68 -9.16
N ASP A 198 -6.43 -5.68 -9.29
CA ASP A 198 -7.77 -5.86 -9.85
C ASP A 198 -7.71 -6.15 -11.36
N VAL A 199 -6.73 -5.54 -12.07
CA VAL A 199 -6.47 -5.89 -13.47
C VAL A 199 -6.02 -7.35 -13.60
N GLN A 200 -5.14 -7.82 -12.68
CA GLN A 200 -4.71 -9.22 -12.66
C GLN A 200 -5.87 -10.18 -12.37
N ILE A 201 -6.77 -9.82 -11.46
CA ILE A 201 -7.97 -10.61 -11.16
C ILE A 201 -8.89 -10.65 -12.41
N ALA A 202 -9.16 -9.52 -13.04
CA ALA A 202 -9.97 -9.45 -14.25
C ALA A 202 -9.38 -10.30 -15.38
N ALA A 203 -8.06 -10.22 -15.61
CA ALA A 203 -7.39 -11.05 -16.59
C ALA A 203 -7.54 -12.55 -16.33
N ARG A 204 -7.37 -12.99 -15.08
CA ARG A 204 -7.54 -14.40 -14.70
C ARG A 204 -8.98 -14.88 -14.81
N ALA A 205 -9.94 -13.99 -14.59
CA ALA A 205 -11.37 -14.29 -14.70
C ALA A 205 -11.90 -14.20 -16.17
N GLY A 206 -11.08 -13.74 -17.11
CA GLY A 206 -11.50 -13.49 -18.49
C GLY A 206 -12.50 -12.34 -18.63
N HIS A 207 -12.50 -11.41 -17.70
CA HIS A 207 -13.37 -10.23 -17.71
C HIS A 207 -12.70 -9.07 -18.43
N THR A 208 -13.48 -8.21 -19.08
CA THR A 208 -13.03 -6.92 -19.61
C THR A 208 -13.11 -5.84 -18.51
N LEU A 209 -12.30 -4.80 -18.66
CA LEU A 209 -12.34 -3.61 -17.82
C LEU A 209 -13.22 -2.53 -18.45
N PRO A 210 -13.74 -1.59 -17.67
CA PRO A 210 -14.35 -0.37 -18.19
C PRO A 210 -13.34 0.45 -19.02
N GLU A 211 -13.86 1.27 -19.93
CA GLU A 211 -13.05 2.21 -20.69
C GLU A 211 -12.36 3.24 -19.77
N GLY A 212 -11.13 3.63 -20.10
CA GLY A 212 -10.40 4.65 -19.36
C GLY A 212 -9.55 4.13 -18.20
N TYR A 213 -9.34 2.81 -18.10
CA TYR A 213 -8.52 2.23 -17.04
C TYR A 213 -7.08 1.96 -17.46
N GLY A 214 -6.83 1.75 -18.75
CA GLY A 214 -5.48 1.47 -19.21
C GLY A 214 -5.27 1.66 -20.71
N VAL A 215 -4.02 1.54 -21.08
CA VAL A 215 -3.54 1.56 -22.47
C VAL A 215 -2.76 0.28 -22.77
N ASP A 216 -2.74 -0.11 -24.03
CA ASP A 216 -1.91 -1.20 -24.52
C ASP A 216 -0.43 -0.76 -24.68
N ARG A 217 0.43 -1.67 -25.15
CA ARG A 217 1.86 -1.41 -25.40
C ARG A 217 2.14 -0.30 -26.42
N HIS A 218 1.15 0.08 -27.23
CA HIS A 218 1.23 1.16 -28.22
C HIS A 218 0.66 2.47 -27.69
N GLY A 219 0.23 2.52 -26.43
CA GLY A 219 -0.38 3.69 -25.80
C GLY A 219 -1.84 3.92 -26.22
N GLN A 220 -2.49 2.93 -26.87
CA GLN A 220 -3.89 3.05 -27.24
C GLN A 220 -4.81 2.59 -26.10
N PRO A 221 -5.91 3.32 -25.81
CA PRO A 221 -6.88 2.91 -24.81
C PRO A 221 -7.37 1.48 -25.05
N THR A 222 -7.44 0.68 -23.99
CA THR A 222 -7.89 -0.70 -24.05
C THR A 222 -8.76 -1.08 -22.85
N CYS A 223 -9.74 -1.95 -23.08
CA CYS A 223 -10.54 -2.62 -22.05
C CYS A 223 -10.04 -4.04 -21.75
N ASP A 224 -9.02 -4.51 -22.48
CA ASP A 224 -8.43 -5.84 -22.29
C ASP A 224 -7.36 -5.80 -21.20
N PRO A 225 -7.61 -6.44 -20.02
CA PRO A 225 -6.63 -6.47 -18.95
C PRO A 225 -5.34 -7.21 -19.34
N ALA A 226 -5.41 -8.19 -20.25
CA ALA A 226 -4.21 -8.88 -20.72
C ALA A 226 -3.30 -7.94 -21.54
N ALA A 227 -3.86 -7.07 -22.37
CA ALA A 227 -3.10 -6.08 -23.13
C ALA A 227 -2.45 -5.02 -22.21
N ILE A 228 -3.09 -4.66 -21.09
CA ILE A 228 -2.50 -3.78 -20.09
C ILE A 228 -1.30 -4.45 -19.43
N LEU A 229 -1.43 -5.74 -19.04
CA LEU A 229 -0.37 -6.48 -18.36
C LEU A 229 0.79 -6.87 -19.29
N ASP A 230 0.54 -7.01 -20.59
CA ASP A 230 1.53 -7.37 -21.60
C ASP A 230 2.17 -6.13 -22.24
N GLY A 231 2.93 -5.38 -21.45
CA GLY A 231 3.66 -4.19 -21.91
C GLY A 231 2.82 -2.93 -22.09
N GLY A 232 1.53 -2.96 -21.71
CA GLY A 232 0.69 -1.78 -21.54
C GLY A 232 0.90 -1.10 -20.22
N ALA A 233 -0.04 -0.23 -19.82
CA ALA A 233 0.01 0.46 -18.52
C ALA A 233 -1.38 0.95 -18.09
N LEU A 234 -1.51 1.24 -16.80
CA LEU A 234 -2.70 1.87 -16.22
C LEU A 234 -2.74 3.36 -16.57
N LEU A 235 -3.96 3.90 -16.61
CA LEU A 235 -4.17 5.35 -16.62
C LEU A 235 -4.21 5.90 -15.19
N PRO A 236 -3.82 7.17 -14.99
CA PRO A 236 -3.98 7.84 -13.70
C PRO A 236 -5.46 8.02 -13.34
N PHE A 237 -5.74 8.22 -12.07
CA PHE A 237 -7.06 8.63 -11.56
C PHE A 237 -7.65 9.77 -12.39
N GLY A 238 -8.92 9.64 -12.79
CA GLY A 238 -9.58 10.52 -13.75
C GLY A 238 -9.59 9.99 -15.19
N GLY A 239 -8.89 8.90 -15.46
CA GLY A 239 -8.96 8.16 -16.74
C GLY A 239 -8.66 9.03 -17.96
N LEU A 240 -9.36 8.80 -19.06
CA LEU A 240 -9.11 9.49 -20.33
C LEU A 240 -9.34 11.01 -20.31
N HIS A 241 -10.23 11.51 -19.43
CA HIS A 241 -10.66 12.91 -19.48
C HIS A 241 -10.00 13.83 -18.43
N SER A 242 -9.59 13.28 -17.30
CA SER A 242 -9.10 14.06 -16.17
C SER A 242 -7.86 13.46 -15.50
N SER A 243 -7.09 12.67 -16.24
CA SER A 243 -5.89 11.96 -15.76
C SER A 243 -4.83 12.89 -15.15
N TYR A 244 -4.82 14.19 -15.51
CA TYR A 244 -3.90 15.17 -14.92
C TYR A 244 -4.03 15.28 -13.40
N LYS A 245 -5.23 15.03 -12.83
CA LYS A 245 -5.46 15.03 -11.37
C LYS A 245 -4.73 13.85 -10.71
N GLY A 246 -4.89 12.67 -11.26
CA GLY A 246 -4.17 11.48 -10.81
C GLY A 246 -2.67 11.62 -10.99
N SER A 247 -2.21 12.11 -12.15
CA SER A 247 -0.78 12.37 -12.39
C SER A 247 -0.18 13.33 -11.38
N ALA A 248 -0.89 14.41 -11.03
CA ALA A 248 -0.41 15.36 -10.03
C ALA A 248 -0.28 14.71 -8.64
N LEU A 249 -1.28 13.91 -8.23
CA LEU A 249 -1.22 13.17 -6.98
C LEU A 249 -0.12 12.10 -7.01
N SER A 250 0.01 11.35 -8.11
CA SER A 250 1.10 10.36 -8.27
C SER A 250 2.46 11.01 -8.16
N THR A 251 2.66 12.18 -8.79
CA THR A 251 3.93 12.93 -8.71
C THR A 251 4.22 13.36 -7.27
N MET A 252 3.22 13.88 -6.55
CA MET A 252 3.38 14.26 -5.15
C MET A 252 3.82 13.07 -4.29
N ILE A 253 3.14 11.92 -4.44
CA ILE A 253 3.45 10.71 -3.67
C ILE A 253 4.81 10.17 -4.07
N GLU A 254 5.14 10.15 -5.35
CA GLU A 254 6.45 9.75 -5.87
C GLU A 254 7.60 10.50 -5.19
N LEU A 255 7.43 11.83 -5.04
CA LEU A 255 8.45 12.67 -4.40
C LEU A 255 8.52 12.45 -2.89
N ILE A 256 7.36 12.32 -2.22
CA ILE A 256 7.28 12.18 -0.75
C ILE A 256 7.78 10.79 -0.32
N ALA A 257 7.36 9.73 -1.01
CA ALA A 257 7.65 8.35 -0.63
C ALA A 257 8.94 7.79 -1.27
N GLY A 258 9.61 8.55 -2.11
CA GLY A 258 10.89 8.22 -2.72
C GLY A 258 11.98 9.22 -2.32
N PRO A 259 12.37 10.17 -3.20
CA PRO A 259 13.56 10.99 -3.01
C PRO A 259 13.58 11.81 -1.71
N LEU A 260 12.43 12.32 -1.23
CA LEU A 260 12.38 13.15 -0.01
C LEU A 260 12.70 12.37 1.27
N ILE A 261 12.51 11.07 1.27
CA ILE A 261 12.89 10.21 2.40
C ILE A 261 14.19 9.44 2.15
N GLY A 262 14.83 9.67 1.00
CA GLY A 262 16.07 8.99 0.62
C GLY A 262 15.84 7.56 0.14
N ASP A 263 14.76 7.33 -0.62
CA ASP A 263 14.40 6.04 -1.20
C ASP A 263 14.18 6.16 -2.72
N LEU A 264 13.94 5.03 -3.39
CA LEU A 264 13.80 4.92 -4.84
C LEU A 264 12.46 5.47 -5.34
N THR A 265 12.47 5.94 -6.57
CA THR A 265 11.26 6.20 -7.34
C THR A 265 10.65 4.90 -7.85
N SER A 266 9.38 4.95 -8.27
CA SER A 266 8.68 3.80 -8.89
C SER A 266 9.44 3.26 -10.11
N LEU A 267 10.08 4.12 -10.88
CA LEU A 267 10.86 3.73 -12.07
C LEU A 267 12.14 2.98 -11.68
N GLU A 268 12.75 3.33 -10.56
CA GLU A 268 14.01 2.74 -10.07
C GLU A 268 13.78 1.48 -9.23
N SER A 269 12.61 1.32 -8.62
CA SER A 269 12.33 0.24 -7.66
C SER A 269 12.34 -1.17 -8.26
N GLY A 270 12.31 -1.30 -9.59
CA GLY A 270 12.22 -2.59 -10.26
C GLY A 270 10.88 -3.31 -10.05
N ALA A 271 10.66 -4.38 -10.78
CA ALA A 271 9.47 -5.22 -10.64
C ALA A 271 9.88 -6.63 -10.22
N PHE A 272 9.19 -7.18 -9.22
CA PHE A 272 9.29 -8.60 -8.89
C PHE A 272 8.41 -9.41 -9.85
N ASP A 273 9.01 -10.30 -10.63
CA ASP A 273 8.34 -11.11 -11.67
C ASP A 273 8.04 -12.56 -11.23
N GLY A 274 7.96 -12.80 -9.94
CA GLY A 274 7.73 -14.14 -9.39
C GLY A 274 8.98 -15.01 -9.33
N GLY A 275 10.17 -14.43 -9.57
CA GLY A 275 11.46 -15.13 -9.52
C GLY A 275 11.90 -15.70 -10.87
N ALA A 276 11.19 -15.42 -11.97
CA ALA A 276 11.57 -15.88 -13.31
C ALA A 276 12.81 -15.13 -13.82
N ASN A 277 12.95 -13.84 -13.49
CA ASN A 277 14.12 -13.03 -13.80
C ASN A 277 14.46 -12.15 -12.61
N LEU A 278 15.23 -12.68 -11.69
CA LEU A 278 15.82 -11.89 -10.59
C LEU A 278 16.87 -10.92 -11.15
N VAL A 279 16.43 -9.90 -11.83
CA VAL A 279 17.29 -8.77 -12.15
C VAL A 279 17.28 -7.86 -10.92
N ARG A 280 18.19 -8.11 -10.01
CA ARG A 280 18.63 -7.13 -9.02
C ARG A 280 19.32 -6.00 -9.77
N HIS A 281 18.57 -5.12 -10.38
CA HIS A 281 19.15 -3.95 -11.04
C HIS A 281 19.79 -2.97 -10.05
N GLY A 282 19.64 -3.18 -8.74
CA GLY A 282 20.23 -2.34 -7.71
C GLY A 282 21.69 -2.64 -7.35
N HIS A 283 22.20 -3.84 -7.58
CA HIS A 283 23.57 -4.18 -7.14
C HIS A 283 24.65 -4.09 -8.19
N ASP A 284 24.34 -4.17 -9.49
CA ASP A 284 25.36 -4.13 -10.53
C ASP A 284 25.60 -2.75 -11.15
N LEU A 285 24.67 -1.80 -11.00
CA LEU A 285 24.89 -0.39 -11.42
C LEU A 285 25.61 0.44 -10.36
N LEU A 286 25.76 -0.06 -9.14
CA LEU A 286 26.35 0.68 -8.01
C LEU A 286 27.79 0.32 -7.71
N GLY A 287 28.53 -0.19 -8.65
CA GLY A 287 30.00 -0.30 -8.52
C GLY A 287 30.72 1.03 -8.27
N HIS A 288 30.03 2.17 -8.28
CA HIS A 288 30.64 3.47 -8.14
C HIS A 288 29.85 4.54 -7.34
N VAL A 289 28.71 4.22 -6.74
CA VAL A 289 28.06 5.12 -5.77
C VAL A 289 27.93 4.40 -4.44
N GLN A 290 28.95 4.56 -3.65
CA GLN A 290 28.93 4.18 -2.25
C GLN A 290 28.01 5.15 -1.53
N GLN A 291 26.88 4.64 -1.07
CA GLN A 291 25.93 5.12 -0.07
C GLN A 291 24.47 5.06 -0.53
N ASP A 292 23.75 4.13 0.08
CA ASP A 292 22.33 4.14 0.39
C ASP A 292 21.35 4.19 -0.80
N VAL A 293 21.16 3.06 -1.46
CA VAL A 293 20.06 2.85 -2.42
C VAL A 293 19.12 1.82 -1.84
N ASP A 294 17.95 2.24 -1.43
CA ASP A 294 17.01 1.36 -0.79
C ASP A 294 15.55 1.61 -1.18
N PHE A 295 14.82 0.53 -1.21
CA PHE A 295 13.51 0.22 -1.73
C PHE A 295 12.35 0.99 -1.09
N LEU A 296 11.23 1.12 -1.83
CA LEU A 296 9.87 1.59 -1.50
C LEU A 296 9.70 2.30 -0.13
N GLY A 297 9.64 3.62 -0.17
CA GLY A 297 9.37 4.42 1.01
C GLY A 297 7.88 4.48 1.37
N VAL A 298 7.58 4.29 2.65
CA VAL A 298 6.26 4.55 3.24
C VAL A 298 6.37 5.80 4.10
N GLY A 299 5.64 6.87 3.73
CA GLY A 299 5.52 8.07 4.57
C GLY A 299 4.21 8.04 5.35
N VAL A 300 4.27 8.13 6.66
CA VAL A 300 3.09 8.33 7.53
C VAL A 300 3.21 9.66 8.24
N ALA A 301 2.26 10.57 7.98
CA ALA A 301 2.14 11.83 8.70
C ALA A 301 0.98 11.75 9.69
N LEU A 302 1.23 12.10 10.96
CA LEU A 302 0.21 12.14 12.01
C LEU A 302 0.00 13.58 12.45
N GLY A 303 -1.27 13.97 12.61
CA GLY A 303 -1.65 15.27 13.17
C GLY A 303 -2.65 15.12 14.32
N HIS A 304 -2.64 16.07 15.24
CA HIS A 304 -3.64 16.13 16.31
C HIS A 304 -5.01 16.48 15.75
N ALA A 305 -6.04 15.70 16.07
CA ALA A 305 -7.41 16.16 15.98
C ALA A 305 -7.61 17.22 17.08
N LEU A 306 -7.88 18.47 16.68
CA LEU A 306 -8.21 19.51 17.62
C LEU A 306 -9.52 19.14 18.32
N HIS A 307 -9.47 18.84 19.61
CA HIS A 307 -10.63 18.79 20.48
C HIS A 307 -11.19 20.22 20.60
N HIS A 308 -12.03 20.65 19.67
CA HIS A 308 -12.90 21.77 19.96
C HIS A 308 -13.99 21.31 20.91
N ALA A 309 -14.02 21.92 22.10
CA ALA A 309 -15.21 21.91 22.93
C ALA A 309 -16.42 22.30 22.06
N PRO A 310 -17.60 21.71 22.29
CA PRO A 310 -18.77 21.98 21.44
C PRO A 310 -19.06 23.49 21.41
N HIS A 311 -18.83 24.12 20.27
CA HIS A 311 -19.28 25.47 20.03
C HIS A 311 -20.82 25.45 19.99
N PRO A 312 -21.54 26.30 20.72
CA PRO A 312 -22.98 26.38 20.62
C PRO A 312 -23.31 26.72 19.16
N ALA A 313 -24.20 25.95 18.57
CA ALA A 313 -24.67 26.11 17.21
C ALA A 313 -25.14 27.57 16.99
N ARG A 314 -24.51 28.29 16.08
CA ARG A 314 -25.06 29.55 15.54
C ARG A 314 -26.11 29.13 14.52
N PRO A 315 -27.37 29.67 14.62
CA PRO A 315 -28.35 29.44 13.58
C PRO A 315 -27.88 30.13 12.30
N PHE A 316 -27.93 29.41 11.19
CA PHE A 316 -27.78 29.99 9.86
C PHE A 316 -29.01 30.91 9.62
N ALA A 317 -28.76 32.18 9.34
CA ALA A 317 -29.73 33.12 8.81
C ALA A 317 -29.78 33.02 7.29
#